data_55fd14cfa249960fda3b251ab1d39032
#
_entry.id   55fd14cfa249960fda3b251ab1d39032
#
_cell.length_a   1.000
_cell.length_b   1.000
_cell.length_c   1.000
_cell.angle_alpha   90.00
_cell.angle_beta   90.00
_cell.angle_gamma   90.00
#
_symmetry.space_group_name_H-M   'P 1'
#
loop_
_entity.id
_entity.type
_entity.pdbx_description
1 polymer ?
#
loop_
_entity_poly.entity_id
_entity_poly.type
_entity_poly.pdbx_seq_one_letter_code
_entity_poly.pdbx_strand_id
1 'polypeptide(L)'
;MSTTKQPAMKNYHIVSKIAIYLLSVVMISFGLYHFQNARDLVVYIPSSLPGGIWWVYLTGAAFILVAISFITNRMVKTSAYLLAFILFVFILTLHVPNYLNAGDKEMKAMAFVNLLKDTAIAGFALHIAAGAHHQKLHMEQSD
;
A
#
# COMPACT_ATOMS: atom_id res chain seq x y z
N MET A 1 45.26 14.51 0.61
CA MET A 1 44.07 14.04 1.35
C MET A 1 43.07 13.49 0.36
N SER A 2 43.03 12.18 0.20
CA SER A 2 42.17 11.50 -0.77
C SER A 2 40.80 11.26 -0.10
N THR A 3 39.78 11.94 -0.56
CA THR A 3 38.38 11.70 -0.15
C THR A 3 37.81 10.54 -0.95
N THR A 4 38.06 9.34 -0.52
CA THR A 4 37.38 8.13 -1.01
C THR A 4 35.97 8.11 -0.40
N LYS A 5 35.01 8.67 -1.10
CA LYS A 5 33.55 8.55 -0.82
C LYS A 5 32.87 8.18 -2.12
N GLN A 6 32.17 7.12 -2.18
CA GLN A 6 30.88 6.63 -1.85
C GLN A 6 30.33 5.68 -2.95
N PRO A 7 30.70 4.42 -3.04
CA PRO A 7 29.88 3.45 -3.79
C PRO A 7 28.63 3.03 -3.01
N ALA A 8 28.65 3.06 -1.67
CA ALA A 8 27.57 2.55 -0.83
C ALA A 8 26.24 3.32 -0.99
N MET A 9 26.26 4.65 -1.03
CA MET A 9 25.02 5.44 -1.10
C MET A 9 24.29 5.32 -2.43
N LYS A 10 25.00 5.13 -3.54
CA LYS A 10 24.40 4.94 -4.87
C LYS A 10 23.59 3.65 -4.95
N ASN A 11 24.06 2.60 -4.29
CA ASN A 11 23.39 1.30 -4.27
C ASN A 11 22.09 1.32 -3.45
N TYR A 12 22.06 2.04 -2.32
CA TYR A 12 20.83 2.20 -1.53
C TYR A 12 19.70 2.84 -2.32
N HIS A 13 19.99 3.86 -3.14
CA HIS A 13 18.99 4.50 -4.00
C HIS A 13 18.40 3.55 -5.05
N ILE A 14 19.20 2.66 -5.61
CA ILE A 14 18.75 1.69 -6.62
C ILE A 14 17.81 0.66 -5.97
N VAL A 15 18.21 0.08 -4.84
CA VAL A 15 17.39 -0.91 -4.11
C VAL A 15 16.05 -0.31 -3.67
N SER A 16 16.07 0.90 -3.14
CA SER A 16 14.85 1.61 -2.76
C SER A 16 13.91 1.84 -3.95
N LYS A 17 14.44 2.24 -5.11
CA LYS A 17 13.64 2.39 -6.33
C LYS A 17 13.03 1.08 -6.80
N ILE A 18 13.81 0.00 -6.82
CA ILE A 18 13.30 -1.34 -7.17
C ILE A 18 12.15 -1.73 -6.24
N ALA A 19 12.31 -1.56 -4.94
CA ALA A 19 11.28 -1.88 -3.95
C ALA A 19 9.99 -1.07 -4.16
N ILE A 20 10.10 0.22 -4.48
CA ILE A 20 8.94 1.09 -4.78
C ILE A 20 8.26 0.64 -6.08
N TYR A 21 9.01 0.29 -7.13
CA TYR A 21 8.42 -0.21 -8.38
C TYR A 21 7.74 -1.57 -8.19
N LEU A 22 8.32 -2.47 -7.41
CA LEU A 22 7.66 -3.75 -7.07
C LEU A 22 6.34 -3.51 -6.35
N LEU A 23 6.32 -2.62 -5.35
CA LEU A 23 5.07 -2.25 -4.69
C LEU A 23 4.06 -1.63 -5.67
N SER A 24 4.51 -0.77 -6.58
CA SER A 24 3.64 -0.15 -7.58
C SER A 24 2.99 -1.19 -8.50
N VAL A 25 3.74 -2.19 -8.94
CA VAL A 25 3.19 -3.30 -9.74
C VAL A 25 2.13 -4.08 -8.95
N VAL A 26 2.39 -4.36 -7.68
CA VAL A 26 1.42 -5.03 -6.80
C VAL A 26 0.16 -4.17 -6.63
N MET A 27 0.28 -2.87 -6.43
CA MET A 27 -0.87 -1.96 -6.29
C MET A 27 -1.68 -1.86 -7.58
N ILE A 28 -1.04 -1.81 -8.75
CA ILE A 28 -1.74 -1.87 -10.05
C ILE A 28 -2.50 -3.18 -10.17
N SER A 29 -1.86 -4.30 -9.85
CA SER A 29 -2.49 -5.63 -9.93
C SER A 29 -3.72 -5.73 -9.01
N PHE A 30 -3.62 -5.26 -7.78
CA PHE A 30 -4.77 -5.18 -6.87
C PHE A 30 -5.85 -4.23 -7.38
N GLY A 31 -5.47 -3.06 -7.88
CA GLY A 31 -6.43 -2.12 -8.45
C GLY A 31 -7.21 -2.72 -9.60
N LEU A 32 -6.53 -3.36 -10.57
CA LEU A 32 -7.19 -4.05 -11.68
C LEU A 32 -8.07 -5.20 -11.21
N TYR A 33 -7.60 -5.98 -10.23
CA TYR A 33 -8.38 -7.06 -9.64
C TYR A 33 -9.70 -6.56 -9.03
N HIS A 34 -9.69 -5.41 -8.37
CA HIS A 34 -10.89 -4.79 -7.82
C HIS A 34 -11.90 -4.43 -8.92
N PHE A 35 -11.44 -3.93 -10.07
CA PHE A 35 -12.33 -3.65 -11.20
C PHE A 35 -12.87 -4.91 -11.86
N GLN A 36 -12.04 -5.92 -12.04
CA GLN A 36 -12.41 -7.17 -12.73
C GLN A 36 -13.35 -8.05 -11.87
N ASN A 37 -13.15 -8.07 -10.55
CA ASN A 37 -13.84 -8.96 -9.62
C ASN A 37 -14.70 -8.18 -8.60
N ALA A 38 -15.22 -7.02 -9.00
CA ALA A 38 -15.94 -6.15 -8.07
C ALA A 38 -17.18 -6.81 -7.45
N ARG A 39 -17.86 -7.69 -8.20
CA ARG A 39 -19.04 -8.43 -7.72
C ARG A 39 -18.69 -9.47 -6.66
N ASP A 40 -17.53 -10.09 -6.76
CA ASP A 40 -17.05 -11.07 -5.78
C ASP A 40 -16.50 -10.39 -4.53
N LEU A 41 -15.91 -9.21 -4.70
CA LEU A 41 -15.34 -8.45 -3.60
C LEU A 41 -16.39 -7.69 -2.76
N VAL A 42 -17.54 -7.36 -3.34
CA VAL A 42 -18.59 -6.62 -2.64
C VAL A 42 -19.14 -7.38 -1.42
N VAL A 43 -19.05 -8.70 -1.41
CA VAL A 43 -19.52 -9.54 -0.28
C VAL A 43 -18.74 -9.28 1.01
N TYR A 44 -17.53 -8.74 0.91
CA TYR A 44 -16.71 -8.36 2.06
C TYR A 44 -17.05 -6.97 2.62
N ILE A 45 -17.82 -6.17 1.90
CA ILE A 45 -18.26 -4.85 2.37
C ILE A 45 -19.37 -5.03 3.41
N PRO A 46 -19.25 -4.43 4.61
CA PRO A 46 -20.31 -4.49 5.61
C PRO A 46 -21.65 -4.00 5.06
N SER A 47 -22.73 -4.76 5.29
CA SER A 47 -24.07 -4.42 4.82
C SER A 47 -24.61 -3.11 5.38
N SER A 48 -24.06 -2.65 6.49
CA SER A 48 -24.36 -1.34 7.10
C SER A 48 -23.77 -0.16 6.35
N LEU A 49 -22.82 -0.38 5.43
CA LEU A 49 -22.15 0.68 4.68
C LEU A 49 -22.92 0.96 3.38
N PRO A 50 -23.53 2.14 3.20
CA PRO A 50 -24.21 2.49 1.96
C PRO A 50 -23.21 2.58 0.80
N GLY A 51 -23.64 2.23 -0.42
CA GLY A 51 -22.83 2.32 -1.61
C GLY A 51 -22.27 0.99 -2.14
N GLY A 52 -22.15 -0.06 -1.30
CA GLY A 52 -21.81 -1.41 -1.72
C GLY A 52 -20.64 -1.49 -2.69
N ILE A 53 -20.89 -1.89 -3.94
CA ILE A 53 -19.89 -2.11 -4.99
C ILE A 53 -19.04 -0.86 -5.32
N TRP A 54 -19.56 0.33 -5.08
CA TRP A 54 -18.81 1.57 -5.33
C TRP A 54 -17.57 1.70 -4.47
N TRP A 55 -17.59 1.15 -3.25
CA TRP A 55 -16.41 1.09 -2.39
C TRP A 55 -15.31 0.21 -2.96
N VAL A 56 -15.67 -0.88 -3.66
CA VAL A 56 -14.71 -1.74 -4.35
C VAL A 56 -14.02 -0.98 -5.48
N TYR A 57 -14.80 -0.29 -6.31
CA TYR A 57 -14.24 0.52 -7.40
C TYR A 57 -13.38 1.67 -6.89
N LEU A 58 -13.82 2.36 -5.84
CA LEU A 58 -13.05 3.45 -5.23
C LEU A 58 -11.71 2.97 -4.71
N THR A 59 -11.69 1.80 -4.06
CA THR A 59 -10.44 1.16 -3.59
C THR A 59 -9.53 0.80 -4.75
N GLY A 60 -10.07 0.19 -5.79
CA GLY A 60 -9.30 -0.14 -7.00
C GLY A 60 -8.67 1.10 -7.64
N ALA A 61 -9.44 2.18 -7.76
CA ALA A 61 -8.94 3.47 -8.27
C ALA A 61 -7.85 4.06 -7.36
N ALA A 62 -8.04 4.02 -6.04
CA ALA A 62 -7.06 4.51 -5.08
C ALA A 62 -5.73 3.76 -5.18
N PHE A 63 -5.74 2.45 -5.32
CA PHE A 63 -4.52 1.64 -5.50
C PHE A 63 -3.78 1.99 -6.79
N ILE A 64 -4.48 2.18 -7.90
CA ILE A 64 -3.85 2.59 -9.16
C ILE A 64 -3.27 4.01 -9.05
N LEU A 65 -3.97 4.95 -8.43
CA LEU A 65 -3.48 6.32 -8.23
C LEU A 65 -2.24 6.36 -7.33
N VAL A 66 -2.19 5.54 -6.27
CA VAL A 66 -1.00 5.38 -5.42
C VAL A 66 0.18 4.86 -6.24
N ALA A 67 -0.04 3.84 -7.07
CA ALA A 67 1.02 3.28 -7.92
C ALA A 67 1.54 4.33 -8.93
N ILE A 68 0.66 5.09 -9.57
CA ILE A 68 1.04 6.18 -10.47
C ILE A 68 1.86 7.23 -9.74
N SER A 69 1.45 7.62 -8.52
CA SER A 69 2.18 8.56 -7.67
C SER A 69 3.60 8.07 -7.38
N PHE A 70 3.76 6.80 -7.06
CA PHE A 70 5.06 6.18 -6.77
C PHE A 70 5.96 6.13 -8.02
N ILE A 71 5.41 5.70 -9.17
CA ILE A 71 6.15 5.60 -10.43
C ILE A 71 6.59 6.98 -10.93
N THR A 72 5.71 7.98 -10.83
CA THR A 72 5.99 9.35 -11.28
C THR A 72 6.78 10.17 -10.26
N ASN A 73 7.03 9.62 -9.09
CA ASN A 73 7.67 10.29 -7.95
C ASN A 73 6.97 11.60 -7.54
N ARG A 74 5.65 11.66 -7.71
CA ARG A 74 4.83 12.82 -7.34
C ARG A 74 3.94 12.50 -6.15
N MET A 75 3.91 13.40 -5.16
CA MET A 75 3.08 13.25 -3.94
C MET A 75 3.32 11.93 -3.17
N VAL A 76 4.52 11.37 -3.26
CA VAL A 76 4.88 10.04 -2.72
C VAL A 76 4.52 9.92 -1.24
N LYS A 77 4.84 10.95 -0.44
CA LYS A 77 4.54 10.96 1.00
C LYS A 77 3.04 10.87 1.27
N THR A 78 2.23 11.70 0.60
CA THR A 78 0.77 11.73 0.78
C THR A 78 0.14 10.42 0.34
N SER A 79 0.56 9.90 -0.82
CA SER A 79 0.06 8.63 -1.36
C SER A 79 0.44 7.43 -0.49
N ALA A 80 1.64 7.45 0.11
CA ALA A 80 2.07 6.39 1.02
C ALA A 80 1.26 6.40 2.33
N TYR A 81 0.97 7.57 2.91
CA TYR A 81 0.07 7.66 4.06
C TYR A 81 -1.36 7.25 3.71
N LEU A 82 -1.87 7.64 2.54
CA LEU A 82 -3.19 7.24 2.08
C LEU A 82 -3.28 5.71 1.94
N LEU A 83 -2.27 5.09 1.32
CA LEU A 83 -2.20 3.63 1.19
C LEU A 83 -2.21 2.95 2.56
N ALA A 84 -1.34 3.37 3.47
CA ALA A 84 -1.29 2.83 4.82
C ALA A 84 -2.64 2.97 5.54
N PHE A 85 -3.29 4.13 5.44
CA PHE A 85 -4.58 4.39 6.04
C PHE A 85 -5.67 3.45 5.49
N ILE A 86 -5.78 3.31 4.17
CA ILE A 86 -6.75 2.40 3.54
C ILE A 86 -6.54 0.96 4.02
N LEU A 87 -5.30 0.51 4.07
CA LEU A 87 -4.99 -0.85 4.51
C LEU A 87 -5.27 -1.06 6.01
N PHE A 88 -5.01 -0.08 6.87
CA PHE A 88 -5.41 -0.16 8.28
C PHE A 88 -6.93 -0.21 8.44
N VAL A 89 -7.67 0.56 7.65
CA VAL A 89 -9.14 0.46 7.62
C VAL A 89 -9.56 -0.96 7.25
N PHE A 90 -8.97 -1.57 6.22
CA PHE A 90 -9.29 -2.95 5.81
C PHE A 90 -8.93 -3.98 6.88
N ILE A 91 -7.78 -3.84 7.49
CA ILE A 91 -7.38 -4.73 8.59
C ILE A 91 -8.45 -4.73 9.69
N LEU A 92 -8.86 -3.55 10.13
CA LEU A 92 -9.78 -3.40 11.26
C LEU A 92 -11.24 -3.73 10.90
N THR A 93 -11.69 -3.36 9.70
CA THR A 93 -13.12 -3.47 9.32
C THR A 93 -13.46 -4.73 8.53
N LEU A 94 -12.49 -5.34 7.85
CA LEU A 94 -12.69 -6.52 7.02
C LEU A 94 -11.93 -7.75 7.55
N HIS A 95 -10.61 -7.65 7.68
CA HIS A 95 -9.78 -8.83 7.91
C HIS A 95 -9.88 -9.36 9.35
N VAL A 96 -9.89 -8.48 10.35
CA VAL A 96 -10.06 -8.89 11.75
C VAL A 96 -11.46 -9.49 11.98
N PRO A 97 -12.57 -8.84 11.58
CA PRO A 97 -13.90 -9.45 11.71
C PRO A 97 -14.03 -10.78 10.96
N ASN A 98 -13.51 -10.87 9.73
CA ASN A 98 -13.56 -12.11 8.95
C ASN A 98 -12.75 -13.23 9.60
N TYR A 99 -11.60 -12.92 10.21
CA TYR A 99 -10.81 -13.89 10.94
C TYR A 99 -11.54 -14.41 12.19
N LEU A 100 -12.19 -13.51 12.93
CA LEU A 100 -12.90 -13.85 14.17
C LEU A 100 -14.19 -14.63 13.92
N ASN A 101 -14.90 -14.34 12.83
CA ASN A 101 -16.21 -14.90 12.48
C ASN A 101 -16.14 -15.97 11.38
N ALA A 102 -14.96 -16.44 11.00
CA ALA A 102 -14.81 -17.45 9.95
C ALA A 102 -15.57 -18.74 10.30
N GLY A 103 -16.40 -19.23 9.37
CA GLY A 103 -17.20 -20.42 9.54
C GLY A 103 -16.40 -21.73 9.43
N ASP A 104 -15.24 -21.69 8.79
CA ASP A 104 -14.36 -22.84 8.59
C ASP A 104 -12.88 -22.46 8.66
N LYS A 105 -12.01 -23.49 8.66
CA LYS A 105 -10.56 -23.30 8.77
C LYS A 105 -9.94 -22.61 7.55
N GLU A 106 -10.47 -22.84 6.37
CA GLU A 106 -9.96 -22.28 5.11
C GLU A 106 -10.25 -20.78 5.04
N MET A 107 -11.48 -20.37 5.33
CA MET A 107 -11.86 -18.96 5.43
C MET A 107 -11.02 -18.23 6.48
N LYS A 108 -10.78 -18.86 7.63
CA LYS A 108 -9.95 -18.31 8.70
C LYS A 108 -8.50 -18.11 8.27
N ALA A 109 -7.92 -19.11 7.61
CA ALA A 109 -6.56 -19.02 7.08
C ALA A 109 -6.44 -17.91 6.02
N MET A 110 -7.42 -17.79 5.12
CA MET A 110 -7.44 -16.76 4.10
C MET A 110 -7.54 -15.35 4.70
N ALA A 111 -8.40 -15.14 5.68
CA ALA A 111 -8.52 -13.87 6.40
C ALA A 111 -7.21 -13.50 7.13
N PHE A 112 -6.53 -14.49 7.74
CA PHE A 112 -5.25 -14.30 8.40
C PHE A 112 -4.15 -13.89 7.40
N VAL A 113 -4.04 -14.56 6.26
CA VAL A 113 -3.07 -14.21 5.20
C VAL A 113 -3.32 -12.79 4.68
N ASN A 114 -4.58 -12.41 4.46
CA ASN A 114 -4.93 -11.05 4.04
C ASN A 114 -4.55 -10.00 5.09
N LEU A 115 -4.79 -10.28 6.37
CA LEU A 115 -4.38 -9.42 7.47
C LEU A 115 -2.85 -9.20 7.49
N LEU A 116 -2.07 -10.28 7.38
CA LEU A 116 -0.61 -10.20 7.36
C LEU A 116 -0.09 -9.45 6.13
N LYS A 117 -0.65 -9.74 4.97
CA LYS A 117 -0.30 -9.09 3.71
C LYS A 117 -0.53 -7.57 3.80
N ASP A 118 -1.71 -7.14 4.24
CA ASP A 118 -2.04 -5.73 4.32
C ASP A 118 -1.23 -5.02 5.41
N THR A 119 -0.92 -5.70 6.52
CA THR A 119 0.00 -5.17 7.54
C THR A 119 1.41 -4.95 6.98
N ALA A 120 1.94 -5.90 6.21
CA ALA A 120 3.26 -5.79 5.60
C ALA A 120 3.32 -4.63 4.58
N ILE A 121 2.30 -4.51 3.73
CA ILE A 121 2.22 -3.42 2.75
C ILE A 121 2.06 -2.06 3.43
N ALA A 122 1.22 -1.96 4.47
CA ALA A 122 1.04 -0.75 5.25
C ALA A 122 2.35 -0.31 5.93
N GLY A 123 3.06 -1.26 6.54
CA GLY A 123 4.38 -1.00 7.14
C GLY A 123 5.39 -0.48 6.12
N PHE A 124 5.42 -1.07 4.92
CA PHE A 124 6.30 -0.59 3.85
C PHE A 124 5.87 0.78 3.31
N ALA A 125 4.58 1.04 3.19
CA ALA A 125 4.07 2.36 2.81
C ALA A 125 4.47 3.44 3.83
N LEU A 126 4.38 3.16 5.12
CA LEU A 126 4.86 4.07 6.17
C LEU A 126 6.37 4.32 6.08
N HIS A 127 7.16 3.29 5.76
CA HIS A 127 8.59 3.43 5.53
C HIS A 127 8.90 4.35 4.33
N ILE A 128 8.15 4.23 3.23
CA ILE A 128 8.25 5.13 2.08
C ILE A 128 7.92 6.58 2.49
N ALA A 129 6.85 6.79 3.26
CA ALA A 129 6.44 8.10 3.74
C ALA A 129 7.51 8.77 4.61
N ALA A 130 8.16 8.01 5.48
CA ALA A 130 9.26 8.47 6.32
C ALA A 130 10.49 8.86 5.49
N GLY A 131 10.87 8.02 4.52
CA GLY A 131 12.00 8.29 3.63
C GLY A 131 11.81 9.54 2.77
N ALA A 132 10.60 9.79 2.28
CA ALA A 132 10.27 10.98 1.51
C ALA A 132 10.39 12.29 2.32
N HIS A 133 10.24 12.22 3.64
CA HIS A 133 10.43 13.36 4.53
C HIS A 133 11.91 13.74 4.68
N HIS A 134 12.77 12.76 4.85
CA HIS A 134 14.22 12.99 4.99
C HIS A 134 14.84 13.59 3.73
N GLN A 135 14.39 13.20 2.54
CA GLN A 135 14.89 13.77 1.29
C GLN A 135 14.57 15.26 1.13
N LYS A 136 13.41 15.74 1.60
CA LYS A 136 13.06 17.16 1.59
C LYS A 136 13.91 17.98 2.54
N LEU A 137 14.16 17.51 3.75
CA LEU A 137 14.97 18.21 4.75
C LEU A 137 16.43 18.36 4.29
N HIS A 138 16.99 17.40 3.58
CA HIS A 138 18.35 17.50 3.05
C HIS A 138 18.47 18.48 1.87
N MET A 139 17.43 18.68 1.09
CA MET A 139 17.43 19.68 0.00
C MET A 139 17.27 21.10 0.53
N GLU A 140 16.50 21.28 1.61
CA GLU A 140 16.31 22.59 2.25
C GLU A 140 17.53 23.09 3.04
N GLN A 141 18.42 22.18 3.48
CA GLN A 141 19.66 22.51 4.19
C GLN A 141 20.87 22.74 3.27
N SER A 142 20.71 22.53 1.96
CA SER A 142 21.79 22.71 0.97
C SER A 142 21.72 24.05 0.22
N ASP A 143 20.73 24.86 0.47
CA ASP A 143 20.58 26.23 -0.02
C ASP A 143 20.97 27.24 1.08
#